data_17af733ba857ab480a5fea625d5bd62e
#
_entry.id   17af733ba857ab480a5fea625d5bd62e
#
_cell.length_a   1.000
_cell.length_b   1.000
_cell.length_c   1.000
_cell.angle_alpha   90.00
_cell.angle_beta   90.00
_cell.angle_gamma   90.00
#
_symmetry.space_group_name_H-M   'P 1'
#
loop_
_entity.id
_entity.type
_entity.pdbx_description
1 polymer ?
#
loop_
_entity_poly.entity_id
_entity_poly.type
_entity_poly.pdbx_seq_one_letter_code
_entity_poly.pdbx_strand_id
1 'polypeptide(L)'
;MLSGFLETLAVFIFYILFAFSILVALLAVVNLFFIRRASISDSLKTQSALVSILIPARNEEANIGRCLYSLIDQSYKNIEIIILDDDSTDSTFSIAKEISKKDKRINIVKGMPIEKDWLGKNWACHQLSSIAKGDMLLFIDADTKLQSKTIEETIVEMEESDIDLITLFPKRVTSTSVDKIISVTVGWFIFSCLPILFSNKNPIFSSAFGQYLLFRKGAYFSIGGHESIKDNILDDFELGRSITREGFNLKVFDGTDRISTFSYSSEREAIDGLSKSIFPFFSNRVVPFFLLWILFMAMSIVPVLVIFGDLFQIRLSRSKEVMAFLIWGSLTLSWVISSYRSRQGLLPGIFFPVVTTITAILGIFSVLSFLFNNVVWKDRNLSSEDDVTNYEEVD
;
A
#
# COMPACT_ATOMS: atom_id res chain seq x y z
N MET A 1 -32.82 -26.65 23.73
CA MET A 1 -32.30 -26.69 22.33
C MET A 1 -31.56 -25.42 21.94
N LEU A 2 -32.12 -24.22 22.10
CA LEU A 2 -31.48 -22.97 21.71
C LEU A 2 -30.18 -22.67 22.48
N SER A 3 -30.14 -22.92 23.81
CA SER A 3 -28.95 -22.72 24.64
C SER A 3 -27.78 -23.62 24.23
N GLY A 4 -28.04 -24.90 23.96
CA GLY A 4 -26.99 -25.83 23.52
C GLY A 4 -26.44 -25.49 22.12
N PHE A 5 -27.30 -25.01 21.20
CA PHE A 5 -26.87 -24.52 19.89
C PHE A 5 -25.96 -23.28 20.02
N LEU A 6 -26.34 -22.31 20.86
CA LEU A 6 -25.53 -21.10 21.09
C LEU A 6 -24.17 -21.42 21.73
N GLU A 7 -24.12 -22.38 22.66
CA GLU A 7 -22.85 -22.83 23.26
C GLU A 7 -21.95 -23.50 22.22
N THR A 8 -22.51 -24.39 21.37
CA THR A 8 -21.73 -25.04 20.29
C THR A 8 -21.22 -24.00 19.30
N LEU A 9 -22.03 -23.04 18.90
CA LEU A 9 -21.64 -21.96 18.01
C LEU A 9 -20.52 -21.09 18.61
N ALA A 10 -20.63 -20.73 19.88
CA ALA A 10 -19.60 -19.96 20.59
C ALA A 10 -18.28 -20.71 20.64
N VAL A 11 -18.30 -22.01 20.91
CA VAL A 11 -17.11 -22.87 20.91
C VAL A 11 -16.47 -22.90 19.52
N PHE A 12 -17.27 -23.06 18.48
CA PHE A 12 -16.80 -23.08 17.09
C PHE A 12 -16.13 -21.74 16.69
N ILE A 13 -16.77 -20.61 17.04
CA ILE A 13 -16.18 -19.27 16.82
C ILE A 13 -14.83 -19.14 17.54
N PHE A 14 -14.71 -19.61 18.76
CA PHE A 14 -13.46 -19.59 19.51
C PHE A 14 -12.33 -20.37 18.81
N TYR A 15 -12.61 -21.55 18.26
CA TYR A 15 -11.63 -22.30 17.48
C TYR A 15 -11.22 -21.61 16.18
N ILE A 16 -12.16 -20.95 15.48
CA ILE A 16 -11.85 -20.14 14.30
C ILE A 16 -10.92 -18.99 14.67
N LEU A 17 -11.24 -18.23 15.73
CA LEU A 17 -10.40 -17.13 16.20
C LEU A 17 -9.00 -17.60 16.60
N PHE A 18 -8.92 -18.76 17.28
CA PHE A 18 -7.64 -19.37 17.65
C PHE A 18 -6.80 -19.76 16.42
N ALA A 19 -7.39 -20.52 15.50
CA ALA A 19 -6.69 -20.96 14.30
C ALA A 19 -6.21 -19.76 13.46
N PHE A 20 -7.05 -18.74 13.30
CA PHE A 20 -6.69 -17.54 12.56
C PHE A 20 -5.61 -16.72 13.28
N SER A 21 -5.66 -16.57 14.61
CA SER A 21 -4.64 -15.86 15.38
C SER A 21 -3.26 -16.52 15.28
N ILE A 22 -3.22 -17.85 15.29
CA ILE A 22 -1.98 -18.60 15.07
C ILE A 22 -1.48 -18.41 13.64
N LEU A 23 -2.36 -18.47 12.64
CA LEU A 23 -2.01 -18.27 11.23
C LEU A 23 -1.35 -16.91 11.00
N VAL A 24 -1.96 -15.80 11.48
CA VAL A 24 -1.40 -14.46 11.29
C VAL A 24 -0.09 -14.27 12.06
N ALA A 25 0.06 -14.90 13.23
CA ALA A 25 1.32 -14.88 13.97
C ALA A 25 2.42 -15.64 13.23
N LEU A 26 2.12 -16.82 12.69
CA LEU A 26 3.05 -17.59 11.87
C LEU A 26 3.46 -16.85 10.60
N LEU A 27 2.51 -16.22 9.89
CA LEU A 27 2.80 -15.41 8.71
C LEU A 27 3.68 -14.22 9.05
N ALA A 28 3.42 -13.53 10.18
CA ALA A 28 4.28 -12.44 10.64
C ALA A 28 5.72 -12.91 10.89
N VAL A 29 5.89 -14.06 11.54
CA VAL A 29 7.22 -14.66 11.79
C VAL A 29 7.88 -15.07 10.47
N VAL A 30 7.16 -15.75 9.57
CA VAL A 30 7.69 -16.13 8.25
C VAL A 30 8.13 -14.88 7.48
N ASN A 31 7.25 -13.88 7.36
CA ASN A 31 7.56 -12.64 6.65
C ASN A 31 8.72 -11.85 7.29
N LEU A 32 8.90 -11.94 8.63
CA LEU A 32 10.05 -11.34 9.32
C LEU A 32 11.39 -11.85 8.78
N PHE A 33 11.47 -13.12 8.42
CA PHE A 33 12.71 -13.74 7.93
C PHE A 33 12.84 -13.72 6.41
N PHE A 34 11.73 -13.78 5.67
CA PHE A 34 11.73 -13.94 4.20
C PHE A 34 11.63 -12.63 3.43
N ILE A 35 11.06 -11.56 3.99
CA ILE A 35 11.12 -10.24 3.34
C ILE A 35 12.52 -9.68 3.55
N ARG A 36 13.36 -9.84 2.54
CA ARG A 36 14.74 -9.33 2.55
C ARG A 36 14.76 -7.82 2.37
N ARG A 37 15.84 -7.20 2.82
CA ARG A 37 16.24 -5.85 2.40
C ARG A 37 16.99 -5.98 1.09
N ALA A 38 16.80 -5.03 0.17
CA ALA A 38 17.68 -4.93 -0.98
C ALA A 38 19.10 -4.75 -0.47
N SER A 39 20.03 -5.59 -0.92
CA SER A 39 21.41 -5.62 -0.44
C SER A 39 22.32 -4.99 -1.50
N ILE A 40 23.32 -4.27 -1.03
CA ILE A 40 24.40 -3.79 -1.90
C ILE A 40 25.25 -4.99 -2.28
N SER A 41 25.21 -5.40 -3.55
CA SER A 41 26.31 -6.13 -4.14
C SER A 41 27.35 -5.09 -4.60
N ASP A 42 28.62 -5.25 -4.23
CA ASP A 42 29.68 -4.32 -4.63
C ASP A 42 30.01 -4.35 -6.14
N SER A 43 29.20 -5.00 -6.96
CA SER A 43 29.47 -5.30 -8.35
C SER A 43 28.49 -4.69 -9.35
N LEU A 44 28.36 -3.37 -9.42
CA LEU A 44 27.89 -2.78 -10.66
C LEU A 44 28.94 -2.99 -11.77
N LYS A 45 28.78 -4.06 -12.53
CA LYS A 45 29.67 -4.34 -13.68
C LYS A 45 29.46 -3.35 -14.82
N THR A 46 28.28 -2.73 -14.95
CA THR A 46 28.01 -1.66 -15.95
C THR A 46 26.73 -0.89 -15.60
N GLN A 47 26.81 0.43 -15.50
CA GLN A 47 25.63 1.33 -15.45
C GLN A 47 25.06 1.49 -16.88
N SER A 48 24.55 0.43 -17.49
CA SER A 48 24.19 0.46 -18.91
C SER A 48 22.71 0.77 -19.16
N ALA A 49 21.79 0.27 -18.34
CA ALA A 49 20.37 0.45 -18.56
C ALA A 49 19.90 1.87 -18.20
N LEU A 50 19.19 2.54 -19.10
CA LEU A 50 18.51 3.79 -18.80
C LEU A 50 17.25 3.51 -17.97
N VAL A 51 17.10 4.21 -16.85
CA VAL A 51 15.89 4.14 -16.00
C VAL A 51 15.05 5.39 -16.20
N SER A 52 13.82 5.23 -16.68
CA SER A 52 12.83 6.31 -16.68
C SER A 52 12.09 6.31 -15.35
N ILE A 53 12.27 7.36 -14.58
CA ILE A 53 11.54 7.59 -13.31
C ILE A 53 10.29 8.40 -13.64
N LEU A 54 9.14 7.81 -13.38
CA LEU A 54 7.83 8.25 -13.83
C LEU A 54 6.99 8.68 -12.62
N ILE A 55 6.65 9.97 -12.54
CA ILE A 55 6.02 10.59 -11.36
C ILE A 55 4.71 11.25 -11.78
N PRO A 56 3.56 10.60 -11.52
CA PRO A 56 2.28 11.28 -11.62
C PRO A 56 2.13 12.25 -10.44
N ALA A 57 1.79 13.50 -10.69
CA ALA A 57 1.66 14.51 -9.64
C ALA A 57 0.36 15.31 -9.80
N ARG A 58 -0.44 15.36 -8.72
CA ARG A 58 -1.61 16.23 -8.61
C ARG A 58 -1.73 16.76 -7.18
N ASN A 59 -1.70 18.09 -7.01
CA ASN A 59 -1.79 18.76 -5.72
C ASN A 59 -0.81 18.17 -4.67
N GLU A 60 0.49 18.21 -5.02
CA GLU A 60 1.61 17.67 -4.22
C GLU A 60 2.65 18.75 -3.85
N GLU A 61 2.24 20.02 -3.74
CA GLU A 61 3.16 21.13 -3.42
C GLU A 61 3.99 20.89 -2.15
N ALA A 62 3.43 20.19 -1.15
CA ALA A 62 4.11 19.87 0.10
C ALA A 62 5.21 18.80 -0.06
N ASN A 63 5.15 17.96 -1.10
CA ASN A 63 5.96 16.75 -1.23
C ASN A 63 6.88 16.75 -2.45
N ILE A 64 6.42 17.29 -3.59
CA ILE A 64 7.13 17.18 -4.88
C ILE A 64 8.58 17.66 -4.81
N GLY A 65 8.86 18.74 -4.07
CA GLY A 65 10.22 19.23 -3.88
C GLY A 65 11.14 18.22 -3.20
N ARG A 66 10.67 17.58 -2.13
CA ARG A 66 11.39 16.54 -1.40
C ARG A 66 11.64 15.31 -2.24
N CYS A 67 10.64 14.89 -3.01
CA CYS A 67 10.75 13.78 -3.95
C CYS A 67 11.87 14.04 -4.97
N LEU A 68 11.80 15.15 -5.70
CA LEU A 68 12.74 15.50 -6.77
C LEU A 68 14.19 15.66 -6.26
N TYR A 69 14.41 16.32 -5.13
CA TYR A 69 15.77 16.41 -4.56
C TYR A 69 16.32 15.03 -4.21
N SER A 70 15.50 14.11 -3.72
CA SER A 70 15.97 12.75 -3.42
C SER A 70 16.34 11.94 -4.67
N LEU A 71 15.78 12.28 -5.83
CA LEU A 71 16.13 11.67 -7.12
C LEU A 71 17.39 12.28 -7.76
N ILE A 72 17.58 13.59 -7.61
CA ILE A 72 18.81 14.26 -8.04
C ILE A 72 20.04 13.64 -7.34
N ASP A 73 19.89 13.30 -6.06
CA ASP A 73 20.93 12.75 -5.20
C ASP A 73 21.19 11.25 -5.38
N GLN A 74 20.51 10.56 -6.33
CA GLN A 74 20.74 9.14 -6.55
C GLN A 74 22.18 8.86 -7.04
N SER A 75 22.77 7.77 -6.54
CA SER A 75 24.10 7.29 -6.98
C SER A 75 24.09 6.82 -8.42
N TYR A 76 23.01 6.14 -8.84
CA TYR A 76 22.82 5.73 -10.22
C TYR A 76 22.51 6.94 -11.10
N LYS A 77 23.38 7.22 -12.11
CA LYS A 77 23.32 8.46 -12.89
C LYS A 77 22.59 8.33 -14.23
N ASN A 78 22.48 7.10 -14.78
CA ASN A 78 21.82 6.88 -16.08
C ASN A 78 20.29 6.84 -15.90
N ILE A 79 19.72 7.98 -15.52
CA ILE A 79 18.30 8.17 -15.25
C ILE A 79 17.76 9.34 -16.07
N GLU A 80 16.52 9.25 -16.50
CA GLU A 80 15.64 10.38 -16.84
C GLU A 80 14.51 10.45 -15.80
N ILE A 81 14.05 11.65 -15.48
CA ILE A 81 12.97 11.89 -14.51
C ILE A 81 11.86 12.63 -15.26
N ILE A 82 10.70 12.01 -15.36
CA ILE A 82 9.55 12.57 -16.06
C ILE A 82 8.43 12.77 -15.05
N ILE A 83 8.04 14.03 -14.85
CA ILE A 83 6.92 14.41 -13.99
C ILE A 83 5.75 14.77 -14.89
N LEU A 84 4.60 14.18 -14.65
CA LEU A 84 3.36 14.57 -15.31
C LEU A 84 2.49 15.28 -14.29
N ASP A 85 2.26 16.58 -14.53
CA ASP A 85 1.31 17.38 -13.77
C ASP A 85 -0.10 17.10 -14.28
N ASP A 86 -0.88 16.40 -13.45
CA ASP A 86 -2.26 16.02 -13.74
C ASP A 86 -3.22 17.13 -13.28
N ASP A 87 -3.11 18.30 -13.93
CA ASP A 87 -3.97 19.47 -13.70
C ASP A 87 -3.99 19.92 -12.22
N SER A 88 -2.79 20.15 -11.63
CA SER A 88 -2.66 20.67 -10.27
C SER A 88 -3.16 22.11 -10.17
N THR A 89 -3.90 22.40 -9.11
CA THR A 89 -4.43 23.74 -8.78
C THR A 89 -3.57 24.48 -7.74
N ASP A 90 -2.58 23.79 -7.14
CA ASP A 90 -1.64 24.33 -6.18
C ASP A 90 -0.28 24.70 -6.84
N SER A 91 0.76 24.85 -6.03
CA SER A 91 2.12 25.21 -6.50
C SER A 91 2.93 24.03 -7.05
N THR A 92 2.38 22.84 -7.20
CA THR A 92 3.10 21.61 -7.64
C THR A 92 3.89 21.84 -8.92
N PHE A 93 3.23 22.31 -9.98
CA PHE A 93 3.86 22.55 -11.29
C PHE A 93 5.00 23.57 -11.20
N SER A 94 4.77 24.70 -10.49
CA SER A 94 5.76 25.77 -10.37
C SER A 94 7.00 25.32 -9.60
N ILE A 95 6.84 24.57 -8.50
CA ILE A 95 7.94 23.99 -7.71
C ILE A 95 8.76 23.03 -8.56
N ALA A 96 8.09 22.08 -9.24
CA ALA A 96 8.76 21.12 -10.09
C ALA A 96 9.55 21.82 -11.23
N LYS A 97 8.95 22.87 -11.84
CA LYS A 97 9.58 23.67 -12.91
C LYS A 97 10.83 24.42 -12.43
N GLU A 98 10.83 24.95 -11.21
CA GLU A 98 12.02 25.60 -10.66
C GLU A 98 13.15 24.58 -10.39
N ILE A 99 12.81 23.37 -9.93
CA ILE A 99 13.80 22.33 -9.68
C ILE A 99 14.37 21.78 -11.00
N SER A 100 13.55 21.61 -12.03
CA SER A 100 14.00 21.13 -13.37
C SER A 100 15.06 22.01 -14.02
N LYS A 101 15.10 23.32 -13.69
CA LYS A 101 16.17 24.21 -14.17
C LYS A 101 17.56 23.84 -13.61
N LYS A 102 17.61 23.11 -12.49
CA LYS A 102 18.85 22.74 -11.79
C LYS A 102 19.41 21.39 -12.26
N ASP A 103 18.59 20.54 -12.87
CA ASP A 103 19.01 19.21 -13.35
C ASP A 103 18.36 18.89 -14.71
N LYS A 104 19.17 18.75 -15.76
CA LYS A 104 18.71 18.50 -17.12
C LYS A 104 18.05 17.12 -17.32
N ARG A 105 18.20 16.21 -16.35
CA ARG A 105 17.54 14.89 -16.40
C ARG A 105 16.04 14.99 -16.10
N ILE A 106 15.57 16.12 -15.55
CA ILE A 106 14.18 16.36 -15.16
C ILE A 106 13.41 16.99 -16.32
N ASN A 107 12.38 16.30 -16.76
CA ASN A 107 11.40 16.77 -17.76
C ASN A 107 10.02 16.87 -17.10
N ILE A 108 9.31 17.97 -17.32
CA ILE A 108 7.95 18.16 -16.81
C ILE A 108 7.01 18.30 -17.99
N VAL A 109 5.96 17.51 -17.94
CA VAL A 109 4.89 17.52 -18.93
C VAL A 109 3.55 17.82 -18.27
N LYS A 110 2.66 18.49 -18.95
CA LYS A 110 1.26 18.60 -18.54
C LYS A 110 0.51 17.40 -19.04
N GLY A 111 -0.32 16.82 -18.17
CA GLY A 111 -1.19 15.72 -18.56
C GLY A 111 -2.23 16.15 -19.58
N MET A 112 -2.60 15.24 -20.48
CA MET A 112 -3.78 15.40 -21.31
C MET A 112 -5.05 15.24 -20.46
N PRO A 113 -6.18 15.84 -20.86
CA PRO A 113 -7.45 15.62 -20.21
C PRO A 113 -7.73 14.13 -20.01
N ILE A 114 -8.35 13.80 -18.88
CA ILE A 114 -8.63 12.40 -18.55
C ILE A 114 -9.57 11.79 -19.59
N GLU A 115 -9.24 10.62 -20.08
CA GLU A 115 -10.10 9.90 -21.01
C GLU A 115 -11.24 9.17 -20.29
N LYS A 116 -12.33 8.93 -21.01
CA LYS A 116 -13.46 8.18 -20.49
C LYS A 116 -13.03 6.80 -19.95
N ASP A 117 -13.60 6.40 -18.84
CA ASP A 117 -13.34 5.12 -18.14
C ASP A 117 -11.91 5.00 -17.56
N TRP A 118 -11.15 6.08 -17.44
CA TRP A 118 -9.86 6.08 -16.78
C TRP A 118 -9.92 6.73 -15.38
N LEU A 119 -9.15 6.19 -14.45
CA LEU A 119 -8.80 6.90 -13.22
C LEU A 119 -7.61 7.81 -13.45
N GLY A 120 -7.62 9.01 -12.86
CA GLY A 120 -6.62 10.05 -13.13
C GLY A 120 -5.17 9.58 -12.94
N LYS A 121 -4.86 8.85 -11.85
CA LYS A 121 -3.52 8.30 -11.62
C LYS A 121 -3.12 7.30 -12.71
N ASN A 122 -4.02 6.39 -13.07
CA ASN A 122 -3.74 5.37 -14.08
C ASN A 122 -3.51 6.01 -15.45
N TRP A 123 -4.32 7.03 -15.80
CA TRP A 123 -4.15 7.82 -17.03
C TRP A 123 -2.81 8.56 -17.06
N ALA A 124 -2.43 9.21 -15.95
CA ALA A 124 -1.14 9.87 -15.84
C ALA A 124 0.03 8.89 -15.99
N CYS A 125 -0.03 7.71 -15.34
CA CYS A 125 0.99 6.67 -15.45
C CYS A 125 1.07 6.09 -16.88
N HIS A 126 -0.07 5.90 -17.56
CA HIS A 126 -0.11 5.46 -18.96
C HIS A 126 0.58 6.47 -19.88
N GLN A 127 0.26 7.77 -19.76
CA GLN A 127 0.92 8.83 -20.53
C GLN A 127 2.43 8.87 -20.25
N LEU A 128 2.85 8.78 -19.00
CA LEU A 128 4.26 8.73 -18.61
C LEU A 128 5.00 7.57 -19.26
N SER A 129 4.41 6.37 -19.22
CA SER A 129 5.02 5.18 -19.80
C SER A 129 5.21 5.26 -21.31
N SER A 130 4.30 5.95 -22.03
CA SER A 130 4.35 6.12 -23.49
C SER A 130 5.47 7.03 -23.96
N ILE A 131 5.91 8.00 -23.14
CA ILE A 131 6.99 8.94 -23.47
C ILE A 131 8.35 8.53 -22.87
N ALA A 132 8.37 7.50 -22.02
CA ALA A 132 9.58 6.99 -21.38
C ALA A 132 10.54 6.33 -22.38
N LYS A 133 11.84 6.69 -22.30
CA LYS A 133 12.89 6.19 -23.20
C LYS A 133 13.70 5.05 -22.60
N GLY A 134 13.66 4.88 -21.28
CA GLY A 134 14.46 3.91 -20.53
C GLY A 134 14.11 2.45 -20.86
N ASP A 135 15.07 1.57 -20.60
CA ASP A 135 14.90 0.11 -20.64
C ASP A 135 14.16 -0.41 -19.41
N MET A 136 14.19 0.38 -18.34
CA MET A 136 13.47 0.15 -17.08
C MET A 136 12.55 1.33 -16.79
N LEU A 137 11.34 1.01 -16.29
CA LEU A 137 10.32 1.98 -15.91
C LEU A 137 10.16 1.94 -14.39
N LEU A 138 10.48 3.04 -13.71
CA LEU A 138 10.30 3.19 -12.26
C LEU A 138 9.17 4.16 -12.00
N PHE A 139 8.01 3.63 -11.60
CA PHE A 139 6.90 4.46 -11.12
C PHE A 139 7.10 4.73 -9.63
N ILE A 140 6.96 5.99 -9.24
CA ILE A 140 6.98 6.43 -7.84
C ILE A 140 5.91 7.48 -7.59
N ASP A 141 5.31 7.45 -6.40
CA ASP A 141 4.38 8.50 -5.97
C ASP A 141 5.14 9.80 -5.64
N ALA A 142 4.54 10.96 -5.91
CA ALA A 142 5.15 12.28 -5.69
C ALA A 142 5.43 12.61 -4.21
N ASP A 143 4.82 11.87 -3.27
CA ASP A 143 5.06 11.96 -1.83
C ASP A 143 6.22 11.06 -1.33
N THR A 144 6.90 10.37 -2.23
CA THR A 144 7.95 9.40 -1.91
C THR A 144 9.33 10.05 -1.92
N LYS A 145 10.14 9.73 -0.90
CA LYS A 145 11.56 10.11 -0.79
C LYS A 145 12.43 8.86 -0.84
N LEU A 146 13.43 8.83 -1.70
CA LEU A 146 14.41 7.76 -1.85
C LEU A 146 15.71 8.09 -1.12
N GLN A 147 16.40 7.05 -0.60
CA GLN A 147 17.80 7.15 -0.18
C GLN A 147 18.71 7.04 -1.42
N SER A 148 19.93 7.62 -1.32
CA SER A 148 20.80 7.83 -2.49
C SER A 148 21.19 6.56 -3.28
N LYS A 149 21.22 5.39 -2.66
CA LYS A 149 21.62 4.12 -3.31
C LYS A 149 20.43 3.25 -3.71
N THR A 150 19.19 3.70 -3.51
CA THR A 150 18.00 2.86 -3.68
C THR A 150 17.86 2.32 -5.10
N ILE A 151 18.00 3.18 -6.11
CA ILE A 151 17.88 2.78 -7.53
C ILE A 151 19.01 1.84 -7.91
N GLU A 152 20.23 2.14 -7.53
CA GLU A 152 21.41 1.31 -7.80
C GLU A 152 21.25 -0.11 -7.26
N GLU A 153 20.86 -0.24 -5.98
CA GLU A 153 20.66 -1.53 -5.32
C GLU A 153 19.55 -2.37 -5.98
N THR A 154 18.44 -1.74 -6.36
CA THR A 154 17.34 -2.46 -6.99
C THR A 154 17.63 -2.87 -8.44
N ILE A 155 18.42 -2.09 -9.18
CA ILE A 155 18.87 -2.49 -10.53
C ILE A 155 19.78 -3.70 -10.45
N VAL A 156 20.76 -3.68 -9.54
CA VAL A 156 21.67 -4.82 -9.34
C VAL A 156 20.88 -6.08 -9.03
N GLU A 157 19.94 -6.00 -8.08
CA GLU A 157 19.10 -7.14 -7.71
C GLU A 157 18.23 -7.65 -8.88
N MET A 158 17.72 -6.72 -9.71
CA MET A 158 16.91 -7.05 -10.89
C MET A 158 17.73 -7.80 -11.94
N GLU A 159 18.99 -7.38 -12.15
CA GLU A 159 19.87 -8.00 -13.13
C GLU A 159 20.41 -9.36 -12.65
N GLU A 160 20.84 -9.45 -11.37
CA GLU A 160 21.43 -10.69 -10.82
C GLU A 160 20.40 -11.81 -10.59
N SER A 161 19.14 -11.47 -10.33
CA SER A 161 18.10 -12.43 -9.96
C SER A 161 17.03 -12.64 -11.03
N ASP A 162 17.20 -12.11 -12.25
CA ASP A 162 16.25 -12.20 -13.37
C ASP A 162 14.81 -11.81 -12.94
N ILE A 163 14.69 -10.63 -12.34
CA ILE A 163 13.42 -10.11 -11.85
C ILE A 163 12.83 -9.14 -12.88
N ASP A 164 11.51 -9.18 -13.09
CA ASP A 164 10.79 -8.32 -14.02
C ASP A 164 10.10 -7.14 -13.34
N LEU A 165 9.67 -7.30 -12.07
CA LEU A 165 9.12 -6.26 -11.22
C LEU A 165 9.72 -6.33 -9.82
N ILE A 166 10.37 -5.23 -9.41
CA ILE A 166 10.74 -5.01 -8.01
C ILE A 166 9.79 -3.97 -7.40
N THR A 167 9.31 -4.28 -6.20
CA THR A 167 8.57 -3.33 -5.37
C THR A 167 9.13 -3.28 -3.96
N LEU A 168 9.08 -2.10 -3.35
CA LEU A 168 9.61 -1.86 -2.02
C LEU A 168 8.47 -1.44 -1.08
N PHE A 169 8.37 -2.13 0.07
CA PHE A 169 7.49 -1.68 1.14
C PHE A 169 8.08 -0.43 1.82
N PRO A 170 7.39 0.74 1.84
CA PRO A 170 7.95 1.99 2.33
C PRO A 170 7.86 2.13 3.85
N LYS A 171 8.74 2.98 4.42
CA LYS A 171 8.50 3.58 5.72
C LYS A 171 7.48 4.70 5.57
N ARG A 172 6.32 4.58 6.20
CA ARG A 172 5.37 5.69 6.30
C ARG A 172 5.79 6.65 7.40
N VAL A 173 6.03 7.90 7.04
CA VAL A 173 6.28 8.99 7.99
C VAL A 173 4.93 9.61 8.32
N THR A 174 4.50 9.38 9.54
CA THR A 174 3.16 9.78 9.99
C THR A 174 3.22 11.15 10.67
N SER A 175 2.29 12.02 10.31
CA SER A 175 2.17 13.40 10.87
C SER A 175 1.04 13.54 11.87
N THR A 176 0.06 12.64 11.85
CA THR A 176 -1.13 12.69 12.70
C THR A 176 -1.37 11.36 13.43
N SER A 177 -2.25 11.38 14.44
CA SER A 177 -2.59 10.17 15.20
C SER A 177 -3.36 9.15 14.35
N VAL A 178 -4.29 9.62 13.52
CA VAL A 178 -5.04 8.76 12.60
C VAL A 178 -4.11 8.15 11.55
N ASP A 179 -3.23 8.94 10.93
CA ASP A 179 -2.24 8.44 9.98
C ASP A 179 -1.34 7.35 10.61
N LYS A 180 -0.95 7.52 11.88
CA LYS A 180 -0.20 6.50 12.62
C LYS A 180 -0.99 5.20 12.79
N ILE A 181 -2.26 5.28 13.16
CA ILE A 181 -3.15 4.13 13.29
C ILE A 181 -3.28 3.40 11.94
N ILE A 182 -3.52 4.16 10.87
CA ILE A 182 -3.59 3.64 9.50
C ILE A 182 -2.28 2.93 9.13
N SER A 183 -1.15 3.59 9.35
CA SER A 183 0.18 3.05 9.03
C SER A 183 0.46 1.73 9.74
N VAL A 184 0.12 1.64 11.03
CA VAL A 184 0.29 0.42 11.83
C VAL A 184 -0.62 -0.69 11.34
N THR A 185 -1.89 -0.37 11.00
CA THR A 185 -2.87 -1.35 10.50
C THR A 185 -2.47 -1.88 9.12
N VAL A 186 -2.07 -1.00 8.20
CA VAL A 186 -1.56 -1.39 6.87
C VAL A 186 -0.31 -2.26 7.02
N GLY A 187 0.63 -1.89 7.90
CA GLY A 187 1.80 -2.69 8.21
C GLY A 187 1.43 -4.07 8.74
N TRP A 188 0.48 -4.15 9.68
CA TRP A 188 0.01 -5.44 10.21
C TRP A 188 -0.63 -6.30 9.12
N PHE A 189 -1.50 -5.72 8.30
CA PHE A 189 -2.12 -6.44 7.19
C PHE A 189 -1.07 -7.02 6.23
N ILE A 190 -0.09 -6.24 5.83
CA ILE A 190 0.96 -6.66 4.89
C ILE A 190 1.84 -7.75 5.52
N PHE A 191 2.33 -7.56 6.74
CA PHE A 191 3.26 -8.50 7.36
C PHE A 191 2.60 -9.73 7.99
N SER A 192 1.30 -9.67 8.33
CA SER A 192 0.61 -10.75 9.04
C SER A 192 -0.47 -11.46 8.22
N CYS A 193 -1.00 -10.84 7.15
CA CYS A 193 -2.09 -11.43 6.36
C CYS A 193 -1.68 -11.79 4.94
N LEU A 194 -0.62 -11.16 4.39
CA LEU A 194 -0.15 -11.47 3.05
C LEU A 194 1.01 -12.48 3.10
N PRO A 195 0.89 -13.65 2.47
CA PRO A 195 1.97 -14.62 2.39
C PRO A 195 2.98 -14.23 1.30
N ILE A 196 3.79 -13.18 1.57
CA ILE A 196 4.70 -12.54 0.61
C ILE A 196 5.71 -13.53 0.01
N LEU A 197 6.07 -14.58 0.75
CA LEU A 197 6.90 -15.67 0.23
C LEU A 197 6.35 -16.30 -1.07
N PHE A 198 5.03 -16.25 -1.28
CA PHE A 198 4.36 -16.82 -2.45
C PHE A 198 3.94 -15.75 -3.48
N SER A 199 4.31 -14.48 -3.27
CA SER A 199 3.85 -13.39 -4.14
C SER A 199 4.29 -13.52 -5.61
N ASN A 200 5.41 -14.19 -5.88
CA ASN A 200 5.88 -14.46 -7.25
C ASN A 200 5.40 -15.80 -7.82
N LYS A 201 4.65 -16.60 -7.06
CA LYS A 201 4.21 -17.95 -7.47
C LYS A 201 2.73 -18.05 -7.75
N ASN A 202 1.94 -17.13 -7.19
CA ASN A 202 0.50 -17.17 -7.31
C ASN A 202 -0.06 -15.75 -7.34
N PRO A 203 -0.81 -15.36 -8.40
CA PRO A 203 -1.40 -14.04 -8.55
C PRO A 203 -2.29 -13.60 -7.38
N ILE A 204 -2.95 -14.56 -6.68
CA ILE A 204 -3.80 -14.25 -5.52
C ILE A 204 -2.98 -13.65 -4.37
N PHE A 205 -1.71 -14.06 -4.22
CA PHE A 205 -0.81 -13.59 -3.17
C PHE A 205 0.15 -12.50 -3.63
N SER A 206 0.09 -12.11 -4.90
CA SER A 206 0.93 -11.05 -5.44
C SER A 206 0.59 -9.73 -4.79
N SER A 207 1.63 -9.03 -4.36
CA SER A 207 1.53 -7.73 -3.69
C SER A 207 2.58 -6.81 -4.26
N ALA A 208 2.17 -5.63 -4.65
CA ALA A 208 3.07 -4.57 -5.06
C ALA A 208 2.66 -3.26 -4.35
N PHE A 209 3.57 -2.31 -4.26
CA PHE A 209 3.40 -1.06 -3.53
C PHE A 209 3.70 0.11 -4.47
N GLY A 210 2.70 0.94 -4.74
CA GLY A 210 2.73 2.03 -5.72
C GLY A 210 3.82 3.08 -5.48
N GLN A 211 4.35 3.16 -4.24
CA GLN A 211 5.44 4.05 -3.89
C GLN A 211 6.77 3.70 -4.57
N TYR A 212 6.92 2.46 -5.07
CA TYR A 212 8.10 2.03 -5.80
C TYR A 212 7.80 0.80 -6.64
N LEU A 213 7.65 0.98 -7.94
CA LEU A 213 7.40 -0.09 -8.91
C LEU A 213 8.45 -0.01 -10.02
N LEU A 214 9.50 -0.82 -9.95
CA LEU A 214 10.55 -0.89 -10.95
C LEU A 214 10.32 -2.08 -11.88
N PHE A 215 9.93 -1.79 -13.12
CA PHE A 215 9.65 -2.79 -14.17
C PHE A 215 10.77 -2.87 -15.18
N ARG A 216 11.02 -4.08 -15.73
CA ARG A 216 11.56 -4.19 -17.08
C ARG A 216 10.51 -3.67 -18.07
N LYS A 217 10.91 -2.77 -18.97
CA LYS A 217 9.98 -2.14 -19.94
C LYS A 217 9.19 -3.17 -20.73
N GLY A 218 9.85 -4.25 -21.21
CA GLY A 218 9.20 -5.32 -21.96
C GLY A 218 8.10 -6.03 -21.17
N ALA A 219 8.36 -6.37 -19.90
CA ALA A 219 7.39 -7.03 -19.03
C ALA A 219 6.18 -6.12 -18.74
N TYR A 220 6.42 -4.81 -18.48
CA TYR A 220 5.35 -3.85 -18.27
C TYR A 220 4.38 -3.76 -19.46
N PHE A 221 4.90 -3.65 -20.69
CA PHE A 221 4.05 -3.58 -21.88
C PHE A 221 3.41 -4.93 -22.22
N SER A 222 4.07 -6.05 -21.92
CA SER A 222 3.49 -7.39 -22.15
C SER A 222 2.22 -7.64 -21.32
N ILE A 223 2.12 -7.04 -20.12
CA ILE A 223 0.89 -7.14 -19.28
C ILE A 223 -0.15 -6.08 -19.65
N GLY A 224 0.08 -5.24 -20.67
CA GLY A 224 -0.79 -4.12 -21.05
C GLY A 224 -0.62 -2.86 -20.19
N GLY A 225 0.33 -2.85 -19.25
CA GLY A 225 0.61 -1.69 -18.40
C GLY A 225 -0.62 -1.14 -17.67
N HIS A 226 -0.65 0.18 -17.44
CA HIS A 226 -1.79 0.85 -16.78
C HIS A 226 -3.07 0.86 -17.64
N GLU A 227 -2.98 0.64 -18.95
CA GLU A 227 -4.16 0.52 -19.81
C GLU A 227 -5.03 -0.67 -19.44
N SER A 228 -4.41 -1.82 -19.10
CA SER A 228 -5.13 -3.03 -18.71
C SER A 228 -5.86 -2.93 -17.37
N ILE A 229 -5.57 -1.88 -16.58
CA ILE A 229 -6.12 -1.65 -15.24
C ILE A 229 -6.69 -0.23 -15.09
N LYS A 230 -7.08 0.40 -16.19
CA LYS A 230 -7.44 1.82 -16.29
C LYS A 230 -8.46 2.33 -15.26
N ASP A 231 -9.39 1.48 -14.85
CA ASP A 231 -10.50 1.74 -13.91
C ASP A 231 -10.26 1.14 -12.50
N ASN A 232 -9.08 0.56 -12.25
CA ASN A 232 -8.79 -0.08 -10.96
C ASN A 232 -8.14 0.90 -9.99
N ILE A 233 -8.76 1.08 -8.80
CA ILE A 233 -8.24 1.97 -7.74
C ILE A 233 -6.97 1.41 -7.09
N LEU A 234 -6.80 0.09 -7.06
CA LEU A 234 -5.65 -0.61 -6.50
C LEU A 234 -4.68 -0.98 -7.63
N ASP A 235 -4.18 0.04 -8.33
CA ASP A 235 -3.30 -0.07 -9.49
C ASP A 235 -2.08 -0.96 -9.21
N ASP A 236 -1.41 -0.74 -8.10
CA ASP A 236 -0.20 -1.45 -7.71
C ASP A 236 -0.45 -2.96 -7.47
N PHE A 237 -1.50 -3.31 -6.73
CA PHE A 237 -1.85 -4.70 -6.49
C PHE A 237 -2.23 -5.42 -7.79
N GLU A 238 -2.98 -4.77 -8.68
CA GLU A 238 -3.40 -5.41 -9.93
C GLU A 238 -2.25 -5.54 -10.93
N LEU A 239 -1.35 -4.56 -11.02
CA LEU A 239 -0.09 -4.70 -11.78
C LEU A 239 0.76 -5.86 -11.25
N GLY A 240 0.90 -5.99 -9.93
CA GLY A 240 1.60 -7.12 -9.30
C GLY A 240 0.95 -8.47 -9.63
N ARG A 241 -0.38 -8.54 -9.67
CA ARG A 241 -1.12 -9.76 -10.07
C ARG A 241 -0.94 -10.06 -11.55
N SER A 242 -1.00 -9.04 -12.40
CA SER A 242 -0.86 -9.21 -13.84
C SER A 242 0.53 -9.70 -14.22
N ILE A 243 1.60 -9.17 -13.63
CA ILE A 243 2.97 -9.65 -13.81
C ILE A 243 3.08 -11.14 -13.47
N THR A 244 2.54 -11.55 -12.32
CA THR A 244 2.63 -12.96 -11.88
C THR A 244 1.73 -13.88 -12.72
N ARG A 245 0.57 -13.39 -13.20
CA ARG A 245 -0.37 -14.16 -14.06
C ARG A 245 0.25 -14.49 -15.40
N GLU A 246 1.03 -13.57 -15.97
CA GLU A 246 1.74 -13.75 -17.24
C GLU A 246 3.07 -14.50 -17.07
N GLY A 247 3.40 -14.97 -15.85
CA GLY A 247 4.58 -15.79 -15.58
C GLY A 247 5.87 -15.02 -15.41
N PHE A 248 5.82 -13.69 -15.27
CA PHE A 248 6.97 -12.84 -14.94
C PHE A 248 7.33 -12.90 -13.46
N ASN A 249 8.57 -12.57 -13.14
CA ASN A 249 9.11 -12.63 -11.77
C ASN A 249 8.88 -11.33 -11.01
N LEU A 250 8.05 -11.40 -9.96
CA LEU A 250 7.83 -10.32 -8.98
C LEU A 250 8.69 -10.53 -7.74
N LYS A 251 9.35 -9.47 -7.24
CA LYS A 251 10.04 -9.49 -5.95
C LYS A 251 9.65 -8.33 -5.07
N VAL A 252 9.28 -8.65 -3.84
CA VAL A 252 8.95 -7.69 -2.78
C VAL A 252 10.12 -7.59 -1.80
N PHE A 253 10.60 -6.36 -1.54
CA PHE A 253 11.63 -6.10 -0.54
C PHE A 253 11.15 -5.16 0.56
N ASP A 254 11.75 -5.27 1.74
CA ASP A 254 11.62 -4.28 2.80
C ASP A 254 12.42 -3.02 2.43
N GLY A 255 11.72 -2.00 2.01
CA GLY A 255 12.25 -0.68 1.67
C GLY A 255 12.25 0.32 2.82
N THR A 256 11.91 -0.07 4.06
CA THR A 256 11.76 0.88 5.18
C THR A 256 13.00 1.70 5.52
N ASP A 257 14.19 1.23 5.14
CA ASP A 257 15.45 1.97 5.27
C ASP A 257 15.86 2.68 3.95
N ARG A 258 15.11 2.49 2.86
CA ARG A 258 15.42 2.97 1.50
C ARG A 258 14.44 4.00 0.98
N ILE A 259 13.16 3.83 1.29
CA ILE A 259 12.12 4.75 0.85
C ILE A 259 11.22 5.16 2.01
N SER A 260 10.79 6.42 1.96
CA SER A 260 9.84 6.98 2.93
C SER A 260 8.73 7.70 2.18
N THR A 261 7.48 7.52 2.62
CA THR A 261 6.31 8.23 2.09
C THR A 261 5.71 9.17 3.14
N PHE A 262 5.15 10.28 2.70
CA PHE A 262 4.62 11.40 3.51
C PHE A 262 3.18 11.71 3.08
N SER A 263 2.31 10.73 3.21
CA SER A 263 1.03 10.70 2.51
C SER A 263 0.01 11.75 2.98
N TYR A 264 -0.04 12.08 4.28
CA TYR A 264 -1.13 12.90 4.82
C TYR A 264 -0.59 14.04 5.69
N SER A 265 -1.15 15.23 5.50
CA SER A 265 -0.81 16.44 6.28
C SER A 265 -1.83 16.72 7.39
N SER A 266 -3.03 16.14 7.33
CA SER A 266 -4.12 16.35 8.28
C SER A 266 -4.86 15.05 8.60
N GLU A 267 -5.57 15.03 9.75
CA GLU A 267 -6.45 13.92 10.15
C GLU A 267 -7.54 13.64 9.10
N ARG A 268 -8.11 14.70 8.54
CA ARG A 268 -9.16 14.61 7.51
C ARG A 268 -8.62 13.95 6.25
N GLU A 269 -7.49 14.41 5.75
CA GLU A 269 -6.82 13.83 4.59
C GLU A 269 -6.48 12.35 4.79
N ALA A 270 -6.06 11.96 6.02
CA ALA A 270 -5.80 10.58 6.37
C ALA A 270 -7.08 9.72 6.35
N ILE A 271 -8.21 10.25 6.85
CA ILE A 271 -9.50 9.56 6.83
C ILE A 271 -9.99 9.39 5.38
N ASP A 272 -9.93 10.45 4.57
CA ASP A 272 -10.35 10.43 3.17
C ASP A 272 -9.50 9.43 2.35
N GLY A 273 -8.18 9.46 2.55
CA GLY A 273 -7.25 8.52 1.90
C GLY A 273 -7.47 7.06 2.29
N LEU A 274 -7.82 6.78 3.54
CA LEU A 274 -8.17 5.44 3.98
C LEU A 274 -9.51 5.00 3.40
N SER A 275 -10.49 5.91 3.40
CA SER A 275 -11.84 5.65 2.90
C SER A 275 -11.85 5.19 1.46
N LYS A 276 -10.99 5.79 0.59
CA LYS A 276 -10.87 5.37 -0.81
C LYS A 276 -10.28 3.97 -1.02
N SER A 277 -9.58 3.41 -0.02
CA SER A 277 -8.79 2.18 -0.21
C SER A 277 -9.39 0.95 0.45
N ILE A 278 -10.05 1.09 1.62
CA ILE A 278 -10.52 -0.07 2.40
C ILE A 278 -11.62 -0.82 1.65
N PHE A 279 -12.69 -0.15 1.26
CA PHE A 279 -13.83 -0.82 0.64
C PHE A 279 -13.52 -1.38 -0.76
N PRO A 280 -12.81 -0.67 -1.65
CA PRO A 280 -12.34 -1.21 -2.92
C PRO A 280 -11.44 -2.44 -2.80
N PHE A 281 -10.66 -2.57 -1.73
CA PHE A 281 -9.89 -3.78 -1.46
C PHE A 281 -10.77 -5.04 -1.44
N PHE A 282 -12.04 -4.92 -1.06
CA PHE A 282 -13.05 -5.98 -1.10
C PHE A 282 -13.83 -6.02 -2.43
N SER A 283 -13.31 -5.42 -3.49
CA SER A 283 -13.99 -5.29 -4.79
C SER A 283 -15.39 -4.68 -4.65
N ASN A 284 -15.55 -3.71 -3.75
CA ASN A 284 -16.81 -3.02 -3.42
C ASN A 284 -17.96 -3.98 -2.98
N ARG A 285 -17.59 -5.15 -2.43
CA ARG A 285 -18.57 -6.15 -1.97
C ARG A 285 -18.83 -6.01 -0.47
N VAL A 286 -20.05 -5.63 -0.13
CA VAL A 286 -20.48 -5.36 1.27
C VAL A 286 -20.37 -6.61 2.15
N VAL A 287 -20.79 -7.79 1.66
CA VAL A 287 -20.81 -9.02 2.47
C VAL A 287 -19.41 -9.48 2.88
N PRO A 288 -18.43 -9.65 1.96
CA PRO A 288 -17.05 -10.00 2.37
C PRO A 288 -16.44 -8.97 3.32
N PHE A 289 -16.69 -7.68 3.08
CA PHE A 289 -16.22 -6.61 3.97
C PHE A 289 -16.73 -6.83 5.40
N PHE A 290 -18.05 -6.95 5.61
CA PHE A 290 -18.62 -7.09 6.95
C PHE A 290 -18.23 -8.40 7.63
N LEU A 291 -18.11 -9.50 6.90
CA LEU A 291 -17.65 -10.78 7.47
C LEU A 291 -16.23 -10.67 8.02
N LEU A 292 -15.30 -10.12 7.23
CA LEU A 292 -13.91 -9.91 7.68
C LEU A 292 -13.80 -8.82 8.74
N TRP A 293 -14.62 -7.78 8.66
CA TRP A 293 -14.70 -6.73 9.67
C TRP A 293 -15.17 -7.27 11.03
N ILE A 294 -16.22 -8.10 11.06
CA ILE A 294 -16.70 -8.77 12.28
C ILE A 294 -15.62 -9.69 12.85
N LEU A 295 -14.94 -10.47 11.99
CA LEU A 295 -13.84 -11.33 12.42
C LEU A 295 -12.70 -10.51 13.04
N PHE A 296 -12.30 -9.42 12.40
CA PHE A 296 -11.26 -8.50 12.86
C PHE A 296 -11.60 -7.88 14.24
N MET A 297 -12.86 -7.44 14.41
CA MET A 297 -13.35 -6.94 15.69
C MET A 297 -13.41 -8.03 16.75
N ALA A 298 -13.93 -9.22 16.40
CA ALA A 298 -14.03 -10.34 17.33
C ALA A 298 -12.64 -10.78 17.84
N MET A 299 -11.63 -10.81 16.96
CA MET A 299 -10.24 -11.12 17.35
C MET A 299 -9.69 -10.16 18.40
N SER A 300 -10.08 -8.90 18.37
CA SER A 300 -9.58 -7.89 19.30
C SER A 300 -10.38 -7.84 20.62
N ILE A 301 -11.70 -7.95 20.52
CA ILE A 301 -12.60 -7.73 21.66
C ILE A 301 -12.81 -9.03 22.46
N VAL A 302 -13.03 -10.17 21.79
CA VAL A 302 -13.41 -11.42 22.49
C VAL A 302 -12.33 -11.89 23.47
N PRO A 303 -11.03 -11.94 23.13
CA PRO A 303 -10.02 -12.34 24.12
C PRO A 303 -9.97 -11.40 25.33
N VAL A 304 -10.11 -10.10 25.12
CA VAL A 304 -10.10 -9.10 26.19
C VAL A 304 -11.30 -9.32 27.13
N LEU A 305 -12.51 -9.49 26.57
CA LEU A 305 -13.70 -9.76 27.37
C LEU A 305 -13.60 -11.07 28.17
N VAL A 306 -12.96 -12.09 27.64
CA VAL A 306 -12.75 -13.36 28.33
C VAL A 306 -11.70 -13.23 29.43
N ILE A 307 -10.56 -12.60 29.15
CA ILE A 307 -9.46 -12.42 30.11
C ILE A 307 -9.91 -11.57 31.32
N PHE A 308 -10.68 -10.54 31.07
CA PHE A 308 -11.22 -9.65 32.09
C PHE A 308 -12.66 -10.02 32.51
N GLY A 309 -13.13 -11.21 32.14
CA GLY A 309 -14.52 -11.65 32.35
C GLY A 309 -14.99 -11.59 33.78
N ASP A 310 -14.12 -11.88 34.76
CA ASP A 310 -14.44 -11.79 36.15
C ASP A 310 -14.89 -10.38 36.61
N LEU A 311 -14.32 -9.33 35.97
CA LEU A 311 -14.75 -7.93 36.23
C LEU A 311 -16.20 -7.68 35.77
N PHE A 312 -16.66 -8.45 34.78
CA PHE A 312 -18.00 -8.36 34.18
C PHE A 312 -18.90 -9.51 34.63
N GLN A 313 -18.50 -10.29 35.67
CA GLN A 313 -19.20 -11.47 36.18
C GLN A 313 -19.44 -12.57 35.15
N ILE A 314 -18.62 -12.60 34.08
CA ILE A 314 -18.65 -13.61 33.03
C ILE A 314 -17.67 -14.73 33.43
N ARG A 315 -18.21 -15.81 34.01
CA ARG A 315 -17.39 -16.99 34.38
C ARG A 315 -17.36 -17.98 33.21
N LEU A 316 -16.19 -18.19 32.64
CA LEU A 316 -15.95 -19.19 31.60
C LEU A 316 -15.13 -20.38 32.15
N SER A 317 -15.13 -21.48 31.43
CA SER A 317 -14.26 -22.61 31.77
C SER A 317 -12.79 -22.23 31.63
N ARG A 318 -11.92 -22.79 32.47
CA ARG A 318 -10.47 -22.54 32.44
C ARG A 318 -9.84 -22.80 31.06
N SER A 319 -10.37 -23.76 30.29
CA SER A 319 -9.92 -24.02 28.93
C SER A 319 -10.17 -22.84 27.98
N LYS A 320 -11.31 -22.15 28.10
CA LYS A 320 -11.64 -20.97 27.31
C LYS A 320 -10.76 -19.77 27.68
N GLU A 321 -10.46 -19.60 28.97
CA GLU A 321 -9.52 -18.57 29.44
C GLU A 321 -8.13 -18.78 28.89
N VAL A 322 -7.58 -20.01 28.97
CA VAL A 322 -6.27 -20.34 28.40
C VAL A 322 -6.25 -20.07 26.89
N MET A 323 -7.30 -20.47 26.18
CA MET A 323 -7.41 -20.22 24.74
C MET A 323 -7.46 -18.71 24.42
N ALA A 324 -8.18 -17.93 25.20
CA ALA A 324 -8.23 -16.48 25.07
C ALA A 324 -6.84 -15.82 25.27
N PHE A 325 -6.07 -16.28 26.27
CA PHE A 325 -4.69 -15.83 26.46
C PHE A 325 -3.80 -16.20 25.28
N LEU A 326 -3.95 -17.39 24.71
CA LEU A 326 -3.19 -17.81 23.53
C LEU A 326 -3.55 -16.98 22.28
N ILE A 327 -4.85 -16.71 22.07
CA ILE A 327 -5.31 -15.82 20.99
C ILE A 327 -4.70 -14.43 21.16
N TRP A 328 -4.84 -13.84 22.36
CA TRP A 328 -4.32 -12.51 22.62
C TRP A 328 -2.81 -12.41 22.48
N GLY A 329 -2.07 -13.41 23.00
CA GLY A 329 -0.63 -13.47 22.89
C GLY A 329 -0.15 -13.61 21.43
N SER A 330 -0.81 -14.47 20.63
CA SER A 330 -0.50 -14.65 19.20
C SER A 330 -0.74 -13.37 18.41
N LEU A 331 -1.88 -12.70 18.66
CA LEU A 331 -2.19 -11.42 18.04
C LEU A 331 -1.20 -10.34 18.44
N THR A 332 -0.91 -10.21 19.76
CA THR A 332 0.10 -9.26 20.24
C THR A 332 1.44 -9.48 19.53
N LEU A 333 1.88 -10.74 19.42
CA LEU A 333 3.12 -11.08 18.71
C LEU A 333 3.08 -10.60 17.25
N SER A 334 2.00 -10.89 16.52
CA SER A 334 1.87 -10.48 15.11
C SER A 334 1.87 -8.97 14.95
N TRP A 335 1.16 -8.24 15.80
CA TRP A 335 1.11 -6.78 15.78
C TRP A 335 2.44 -6.13 16.18
N VAL A 336 3.14 -6.67 17.16
CA VAL A 336 4.46 -6.18 17.59
C VAL A 336 5.49 -6.38 16.49
N ILE A 337 5.55 -7.57 15.87
CA ILE A 337 6.44 -7.84 14.73
C ILE A 337 6.17 -6.86 13.60
N SER A 338 4.91 -6.69 13.23
CA SER A 338 4.51 -5.81 12.10
C SER A 338 4.80 -4.34 12.38
N SER A 339 4.50 -3.86 13.60
CA SER A 339 4.80 -2.48 14.01
C SER A 339 6.31 -2.20 14.05
N TYR A 340 7.11 -3.19 14.48
CA TYR A 340 8.57 -3.10 14.45
C TYR A 340 9.10 -3.02 13.02
N ARG A 341 8.62 -3.90 12.13
CA ARG A 341 9.03 -3.95 10.72
C ARG A 341 8.64 -2.69 9.96
N SER A 342 7.45 -2.17 10.19
CA SER A 342 6.98 -0.92 9.55
C SER A 342 7.56 0.36 10.17
N ARG A 343 8.50 0.23 11.14
CA ARG A 343 9.16 1.36 11.82
C ARG A 343 8.21 2.28 12.60
N GLN A 344 7.09 1.74 13.11
CA GLN A 344 6.09 2.49 13.87
C GLN A 344 6.26 2.38 15.39
N GLY A 345 7.29 1.64 15.85
CA GLY A 345 7.55 1.37 17.27
C GLY A 345 6.78 0.16 17.79
N LEU A 346 6.97 -0.20 19.06
CA LEU A 346 6.36 -1.40 19.65
C LEU A 346 5.01 -1.14 20.31
N LEU A 347 4.80 0.07 20.82
CA LEU A 347 3.59 0.41 21.60
C LEU A 347 2.27 0.17 20.83
N PRO A 348 2.14 0.58 19.54
CA PRO A 348 0.91 0.29 18.81
C PRO A 348 0.61 -1.20 18.70
N GLY A 349 1.65 -2.05 18.62
CA GLY A 349 1.49 -3.49 18.61
C GLY A 349 0.97 -4.04 19.93
N ILE A 350 1.43 -3.51 21.07
CA ILE A 350 0.98 -3.89 22.42
C ILE A 350 -0.48 -3.46 22.62
N PHE A 351 -0.83 -2.25 22.19
CA PHE A 351 -2.18 -1.68 22.30
C PHE A 351 -3.06 -1.96 21.07
N PHE A 352 -2.79 -3.06 20.35
CA PHE A 352 -3.52 -3.41 19.13
C PHE A 352 -5.07 -3.42 19.29
N PRO A 353 -5.69 -3.78 20.44
CA PRO A 353 -7.15 -3.72 20.55
C PRO A 353 -7.72 -2.30 20.35
N VAL A 354 -6.97 -1.28 20.78
CA VAL A 354 -7.36 0.13 20.56
C VAL A 354 -7.18 0.49 19.08
N VAL A 355 -6.05 0.11 18.48
CA VAL A 355 -5.76 0.35 17.05
C VAL A 355 -6.84 -0.29 16.18
N THR A 356 -7.18 -1.56 16.42
CA THR A 356 -8.20 -2.28 15.66
C THR A 356 -9.59 -1.67 15.82
N THR A 357 -9.95 -1.23 17.03
CA THR A 357 -11.25 -0.59 17.28
C THR A 357 -11.38 0.71 16.48
N ILE A 358 -10.34 1.56 16.50
CA ILE A 358 -10.36 2.82 15.74
C ILE A 358 -10.38 2.51 14.24
N THR A 359 -9.56 1.56 13.77
CA THR A 359 -9.55 1.15 12.35
C THR A 359 -10.92 0.63 11.90
N ALA A 360 -11.59 -0.13 12.75
CA ALA A 360 -12.93 -0.63 12.44
C ALA A 360 -13.97 0.48 12.30
N ILE A 361 -13.91 1.50 13.15
CA ILE A 361 -14.75 2.70 13.01
C ILE A 361 -14.47 3.41 11.68
N LEU A 362 -13.20 3.61 11.34
CA LEU A 362 -12.80 4.20 10.06
C LEU A 362 -13.23 3.36 8.85
N GLY A 363 -13.23 2.02 8.98
CA GLY A 363 -13.73 1.12 7.94
C GLY A 363 -15.23 1.30 7.66
N ILE A 364 -16.04 1.54 8.69
CA ILE A 364 -17.47 1.88 8.51
C ILE A 364 -17.61 3.19 7.72
N PHE A 365 -16.81 4.21 8.05
CA PHE A 365 -16.83 5.47 7.29
C PHE A 365 -16.47 5.25 5.82
N SER A 366 -15.51 4.36 5.51
CA SER A 366 -15.16 4.01 4.12
C SER A 366 -16.37 3.45 3.36
N VAL A 367 -17.09 2.48 3.94
CA VAL A 367 -18.29 1.90 3.31
C VAL A 367 -19.37 2.96 3.10
N LEU A 368 -19.64 3.78 4.11
CA LEU A 368 -20.65 4.84 4.01
C LEU A 368 -20.28 5.86 2.93
N SER A 369 -19.01 6.27 2.85
CA SER A 369 -18.54 7.20 1.82
C SER A 369 -18.77 6.66 0.41
N PHE A 370 -18.53 5.36 0.18
CA PHE A 370 -18.82 4.71 -1.11
C PHE A 370 -20.33 4.61 -1.40
N LEU A 371 -21.13 4.18 -0.42
CA LEU A 371 -22.58 4.02 -0.59
C LEU A 371 -23.30 5.36 -0.87
N PHE A 372 -22.74 6.46 -0.39
CA PHE A 372 -23.28 7.82 -0.62
C PHE A 372 -22.56 8.58 -1.73
N ASN A 373 -21.73 7.92 -2.54
CA ASN A 373 -20.97 8.54 -3.66
C ASN A 373 -20.11 9.74 -3.24
N ASN A 374 -19.56 9.73 -2.03
CA ASN A 374 -18.77 10.82 -1.44
C ASN A 374 -17.27 10.53 -1.37
N VAL A 375 -16.74 9.67 -2.25
CA VAL A 375 -15.32 9.36 -2.26
C VAL A 375 -14.56 10.38 -3.09
N VAL A 376 -13.93 11.34 -2.42
CA VAL A 376 -13.13 12.39 -3.04
C VAL A 376 -11.64 12.13 -2.81
N TRP A 377 -10.82 12.31 -3.84
CA TRP A 377 -9.37 12.26 -3.72
C TRP A 377 -8.70 13.33 -4.58
N LYS A 378 -7.87 14.17 -3.94
CA LYS A 378 -7.19 15.29 -4.61
C LYS A 378 -8.14 16.13 -5.47
N ASP A 379 -9.28 16.48 -4.87
CA ASP A 379 -10.38 17.28 -5.45
C ASP A 379 -11.13 16.61 -6.62
N ARG A 380 -10.94 15.31 -6.85
CA ARG A 380 -11.75 14.52 -7.80
C ARG A 380 -12.65 13.52 -7.08
N ASN A 381 -13.89 13.41 -7.54
CA ASN A 381 -14.82 12.38 -7.08
C ASN A 381 -14.51 11.07 -7.81
N LEU A 382 -14.13 10.01 -7.06
CA LEU A 382 -13.80 8.69 -7.62
C LEU A 382 -15.03 7.79 -7.83
N SER A 383 -16.21 8.23 -7.40
CA SER A 383 -17.45 7.44 -7.42
C SER A 383 -18.47 7.87 -8.47
N SER A 384 -18.26 8.99 -9.18
CA SER A 384 -19.20 9.52 -10.18
C SER A 384 -18.64 9.40 -11.59
N GLU A 385 -19.51 9.03 -12.53
CA GLU A 385 -19.27 9.11 -13.98
C GLU A 385 -19.18 10.57 -14.48
N ASP A 386 -19.39 11.55 -13.59
CA ASP A 386 -19.66 12.96 -13.95
C ASP A 386 -18.41 13.81 -14.21
N ASP A 387 -17.19 13.32 -13.97
CA ASP A 387 -15.96 14.10 -14.25
C ASP A 387 -15.65 14.27 -15.75
N VAL A 388 -16.39 13.57 -16.63
CA VAL A 388 -16.20 13.66 -18.09
C VAL A 388 -16.99 14.82 -18.72
N THR A 389 -18.03 15.33 -18.05
CA THR A 389 -18.96 16.30 -18.64
C THR A 389 -18.58 17.77 -18.44
N ASN A 390 -17.63 18.09 -17.57
CA ASN A 390 -17.25 19.48 -17.28
C ASN A 390 -16.27 20.13 -18.28
N TYR A 391 -15.86 19.41 -19.32
CA TYR A 391 -14.94 19.95 -20.36
C TYR A 391 -15.64 20.32 -21.68
N GLU A 392 -16.96 20.07 -21.83
CA GLU A 392 -17.69 20.41 -23.08
C GLU A 392 -18.32 21.83 -23.08
N GLU A 393 -18.19 22.62 -22.01
CA GLU A 393 -18.77 23.99 -21.94
C GLU A 393 -17.74 25.09 -21.79
N VAL A 394 -16.64 25.09 -22.52
CA VAL A 394 -15.83 26.31 -22.71
C VAL A 394 -15.41 26.36 -24.18
N ASP A 395 -16.33 26.80 -25.02
CA ASP A 395 -16.06 27.42 -26.31
C ASP A 395 -16.03 28.96 -26.17
#